data_3054801f38b0bb92a57f28ab70786d80
#
_entry.id   3054801f38b0bb92a57f28ab70786d80
#
_cell.length_a   1.000
_cell.length_b   1.000
_cell.length_c   1.000
_cell.angle_alpha   90.00
_cell.angle_beta   90.00
_cell.angle_gamma   90.00
#
_symmetry.space_group_name_H-M   'P 1'
#
loop_
_entity.id
_entity.type
_entity.pdbx_description
1 polymer ?
#
loop_
_entity_poly.entity_id
_entity_poly.type
_entity_poly.pdbx_seq_one_letter_code
_entity_poly.pdbx_strand_id
1 'polypeptide(L)'
;MTRLRSLGTGTAFAIAAIALVVAIAGGTIAGTIARPTPTPSPTPEPTAAPTPEPDTAPLVFALPLVTGCATDDAVWVVSDGGGIGRFDGTTWRLADPTLHSLVGAVCESDVVLAIGPAGRVLTIDDRTKSIRADDLGIVDLFGVSILPDGVLVVGSEGAVLRQTSSGWQPYARGLDEDLFAVVGFSGTSAWTVGSNGVSFRLEQAGWRQFATGTTATLRALAATSPTEAVAAGDGGVLLRFDGRWRPLDSGVTSDLRAAARVGPVTYVAGDGGVLLAVRGNDIQRVDLATTCPLRGIFAKGTDLWIVGSSGTKAAVWRRQGDKLDRWGAC
;
A
#
# COMPACT_ATOMS: atom_id res chain seq x y z
N MET A 1 15.38 -50.17 18.82
CA MET A 1 14.24 -50.79 18.11
C MET A 1 12.98 -50.07 18.45
N THR A 2 12.38 -49.45 17.49
CA THR A 2 10.99 -49.50 17.07
C THR A 2 10.40 -48.13 16.80
N ARG A 3 10.40 -47.84 15.49
CA ARG A 3 9.37 -47.18 14.66
C ARG A 3 8.87 -45.74 14.99
N LEU A 4 9.34 -44.87 14.13
CA LEU A 4 8.63 -43.66 13.69
C LEU A 4 7.26 -44.00 13.06
N ARG A 5 6.22 -43.26 13.41
CA ARG A 5 5.02 -43.09 12.59
C ARG A 5 4.93 -41.66 12.10
N SER A 6 4.81 -41.56 10.81
CA SER A 6 4.59 -40.37 10.05
C SER A 6 3.28 -39.66 10.43
N LEU A 7 3.31 -38.38 10.60
CA LEU A 7 2.13 -37.52 10.60
C LEU A 7 2.23 -36.48 9.46
N GLY A 8 1.12 -36.31 8.87
CA GLY A 8 0.77 -35.72 7.61
C GLY A 8 1.29 -34.33 7.29
N THR A 9 1.35 -34.16 6.03
CA THR A 9 1.63 -32.96 5.23
C THR A 9 0.83 -31.76 5.67
N GLY A 10 1.45 -30.85 6.43
CA GLY A 10 1.07 -29.45 6.54
C GLY A 10 1.88 -28.67 5.52
N THR A 11 1.22 -28.06 4.59
CA THR A 11 1.80 -27.21 3.57
C THR A 11 2.52 -26.04 4.24
N ALA A 12 3.83 -26.07 4.29
CA ALA A 12 4.67 -24.96 4.70
C ALA A 12 4.70 -23.95 3.54
N PHE A 13 4.16 -22.76 3.76
CA PHE A 13 4.41 -21.63 2.88
C PHE A 13 5.85 -21.15 3.11
N ALA A 14 6.73 -21.50 2.19
CA ALA A 14 8.06 -20.92 2.15
C ALA A 14 7.96 -19.59 1.41
N ILE A 15 8.03 -18.50 2.13
CA ILE A 15 8.15 -17.15 1.56
C ILE A 15 9.63 -16.94 1.26
N ALA A 16 9.99 -16.98 -0.02
CA ALA A 16 11.34 -16.66 -0.47
C ALA A 16 11.39 -15.17 -0.85
N ALA A 17 12.11 -14.38 -0.06
CA ALA A 17 12.45 -13.02 -0.44
C ALA A 17 13.51 -13.04 -1.54
N ILE A 18 13.16 -12.59 -2.75
CA ILE A 18 14.09 -12.41 -3.86
C ILE A 18 14.35 -10.92 -4.03
N ALA A 19 15.52 -10.47 -3.59
CA ALA A 19 16.07 -9.18 -3.99
C ALA A 19 16.69 -9.35 -5.38
N LEU A 20 16.05 -8.82 -6.43
CA LEU A 20 16.56 -8.87 -7.80
C LEU A 20 17.47 -7.66 -8.05
N VAL A 21 18.79 -7.92 -8.17
CA VAL A 21 19.77 -7.01 -8.74
C VAL A 21 19.83 -7.28 -10.25
N VAL A 22 19.36 -6.34 -11.06
CA VAL A 22 19.50 -6.42 -12.53
C VAL A 22 20.79 -5.75 -12.93
N ALA A 23 21.74 -6.55 -13.43
CA ALA A 23 22.90 -6.06 -14.15
C ALA A 23 22.60 -6.01 -15.65
N ILE A 24 22.74 -4.83 -16.25
CA ILE A 24 22.58 -4.62 -17.69
C ILE A 24 23.92 -4.87 -18.36
N ALA A 25 24.01 -5.89 -19.22
CA ALA A 25 25.11 -6.06 -20.16
C ALA A 25 24.61 -5.74 -21.57
N GLY A 26 25.18 -4.71 -22.16
CA GLY A 26 24.89 -4.31 -23.53
C GLY A 26 25.60 -5.21 -24.57
N GLY A 27 24.92 -5.50 -25.66
CA GLY A 27 25.49 -6.13 -26.84
C GLY A 27 24.83 -5.59 -28.09
N THR A 28 25.58 -4.79 -28.85
CA THR A 28 25.22 -4.29 -30.17
C THR A 28 25.53 -5.34 -31.24
N ILE A 29 24.54 -5.69 -32.05
CA ILE A 29 24.79 -6.38 -33.34
C ILE A 29 24.18 -5.53 -34.45
N ALA A 30 25.05 -5.03 -35.33
CA ALA A 30 24.69 -4.35 -36.57
C ALA A 30 24.44 -5.38 -37.65
N GLY A 31 23.23 -5.42 -38.18
CA GLY A 31 22.88 -6.17 -39.38
C GLY A 31 22.17 -5.28 -40.38
N THR A 32 22.82 -5.02 -41.50
CA THR A 32 22.28 -4.24 -42.63
C THR A 32 21.32 -5.10 -43.44
N ILE A 33 20.04 -4.74 -43.52
CA ILE A 33 19.05 -5.36 -44.41
C ILE A 33 18.48 -4.28 -45.34
N ALA A 34 18.51 -4.60 -46.66
CA ALA A 34 18.08 -3.74 -47.75
C ALA A 34 16.58 -3.40 -47.65
N ARG A 35 16.22 -2.14 -47.92
CA ARG A 35 14.86 -1.61 -47.98
C ARG A 35 14.12 -2.06 -49.26
N PRO A 36 12.90 -2.57 -49.17
CA PRO A 36 11.97 -2.58 -50.29
C PRO A 36 11.25 -1.23 -50.41
N THR A 37 10.98 -0.82 -51.63
CA THR A 37 10.25 0.39 -52.02
C THR A 37 8.78 0.37 -51.50
N PRO A 38 8.25 1.48 -50.96
CA PRO A 38 6.91 1.52 -50.46
C PRO A 38 5.87 1.64 -51.58
N THR A 39 4.88 0.76 -51.54
CA THR A 39 3.63 0.89 -52.32
C THR A 39 2.75 1.94 -51.66
N PRO A 40 2.08 2.85 -52.41
CA PRO A 40 1.22 3.86 -51.81
C PRO A 40 0.03 3.21 -51.10
N SER A 41 -0.16 3.51 -49.83
CA SER A 41 -1.29 3.11 -48.99
C SER A 41 -2.57 3.87 -49.43
N PRO A 42 -3.72 3.22 -49.45
CA PRO A 42 -5.00 3.92 -49.69
C PRO A 42 -5.26 4.88 -48.51
N THR A 43 -5.76 6.05 -48.83
CA THR A 43 -6.21 7.08 -47.86
C THR A 43 -7.27 6.48 -46.94
N PRO A 44 -7.09 6.53 -45.63
CA PRO A 44 -8.13 6.04 -44.70
C PRO A 44 -9.36 6.94 -44.78
N GLU A 45 -10.50 6.29 -44.94
CA GLU A 45 -11.83 6.89 -44.78
C GLU A 45 -11.96 7.41 -43.33
N PRO A 46 -12.57 8.60 -43.08
CA PRO A 46 -12.69 9.13 -41.74
C PRO A 46 -13.54 8.19 -40.88
N THR A 47 -12.92 7.47 -40.00
CA THR A 47 -13.61 6.67 -38.96
C THR A 47 -14.41 7.61 -38.08
N ALA A 48 -15.73 7.44 -38.06
CA ALA A 48 -16.61 8.17 -37.14
C ALA A 48 -16.07 8.01 -35.71
N ALA A 49 -15.98 9.15 -34.99
CA ALA A 49 -15.60 9.13 -33.58
C ALA A 49 -16.52 8.15 -32.81
N PRO A 50 -15.98 7.29 -31.96
CA PRO A 50 -16.80 6.39 -31.16
C PRO A 50 -17.77 7.25 -30.34
N THR A 51 -19.06 6.93 -30.43
CA THR A 51 -20.10 7.47 -29.56
C THR A 51 -19.67 7.17 -28.13
N PRO A 52 -19.62 8.16 -27.20
CA PRO A 52 -19.29 7.86 -25.81
C PRO A 52 -20.30 6.87 -25.27
N GLU A 53 -19.82 5.69 -24.88
CA GLU A 53 -20.63 4.75 -24.09
C GLU A 53 -21.12 5.47 -22.82
N PRO A 54 -22.37 5.21 -22.38
CA PRO A 54 -22.86 5.76 -21.14
C PRO A 54 -21.92 5.38 -20.02
N ASP A 55 -21.45 6.38 -19.26
CA ASP A 55 -20.49 6.31 -18.17
C ASP A 55 -21.09 5.49 -17.00
N THR A 56 -21.15 4.18 -17.17
CA THR A 56 -21.39 3.25 -16.07
C THR A 56 -20.05 3.05 -15.36
N ALA A 57 -19.67 4.03 -14.53
CA ALA A 57 -18.52 3.87 -13.66
C ALA A 57 -18.66 2.53 -12.93
N PRO A 58 -17.61 1.67 -12.93
CA PRO A 58 -17.68 0.40 -12.22
C PRO A 58 -18.16 0.59 -10.78
N LEU A 59 -18.99 -0.31 -10.26
CA LEU A 59 -19.54 -0.25 -8.89
C LEU A 59 -18.46 -0.02 -7.82
N VAL A 60 -17.22 -0.43 -8.09
CA VAL A 60 -16.04 -0.18 -7.27
C VAL A 60 -15.85 1.31 -6.91
N PHE A 61 -16.21 2.23 -7.81
CA PHE A 61 -16.06 3.68 -7.56
C PHE A 61 -17.26 4.31 -6.85
N ALA A 62 -18.27 3.51 -6.52
CA ALA A 62 -19.36 3.90 -5.63
C ALA A 62 -19.09 3.51 -4.16
N LEU A 63 -17.88 3.05 -3.85
CA LEU A 63 -17.45 2.67 -2.51
C LEU A 63 -16.54 3.73 -1.90
N PRO A 64 -16.56 3.94 -0.57
CA PRO A 64 -15.59 4.79 0.13
C PRO A 64 -14.22 4.11 0.18
N LEU A 65 -13.50 4.13 -0.93
CA LEU A 65 -12.17 3.53 -1.03
C LEU A 65 -11.18 4.19 -0.07
N VAL A 66 -10.37 3.40 0.61
CA VAL A 66 -9.41 3.89 1.61
C VAL A 66 -7.96 3.59 1.26
N THR A 67 -7.66 2.45 0.68
CA THR A 67 -6.29 2.09 0.30
C THR A 67 -6.30 0.95 -0.73
N GLY A 68 -5.12 0.46 -1.07
CA GLY A 68 -4.95 -0.69 -1.93
C GLY A 68 -3.55 -1.24 -1.88
N CYS A 69 -3.33 -2.26 -2.67
CA CYS A 69 -2.03 -2.87 -2.90
C CYS A 69 -1.98 -3.52 -4.28
N ALA A 70 -0.86 -4.08 -4.67
CA ALA A 70 -0.71 -4.74 -5.95
C ALA A 70 -0.08 -6.12 -5.81
N THR A 71 -0.70 -7.12 -6.43
CA THR A 71 -0.12 -8.42 -6.71
C THR A 71 0.67 -8.37 -8.03
N ASP A 72 1.28 -9.47 -8.42
CA ASP A 72 2.00 -9.55 -9.70
C ASP A 72 1.06 -9.24 -10.88
N ASP A 73 -0.17 -9.76 -10.85
CA ASP A 73 -1.11 -9.72 -11.97
C ASP A 73 -2.22 -8.66 -11.84
N ALA A 74 -2.40 -8.05 -10.66
CA ALA A 74 -3.54 -7.17 -10.43
C ALA A 74 -3.22 -6.00 -9.49
N VAL A 75 -4.13 -5.03 -9.48
CA VAL A 75 -4.21 -3.99 -8.46
C VAL A 75 -5.51 -4.17 -7.68
N TRP A 76 -5.43 -4.05 -6.38
CA TRP A 76 -6.51 -4.24 -5.45
C TRP A 76 -6.77 -2.97 -4.66
N VAL A 77 -8.03 -2.64 -4.44
CA VAL A 77 -8.46 -1.52 -3.59
C VAL A 77 -9.49 -2.02 -2.60
N VAL A 78 -9.44 -1.48 -1.39
CA VAL A 78 -10.35 -1.85 -0.29
C VAL A 78 -11.14 -0.64 0.18
N SER A 79 -12.32 -0.91 0.76
CA SER A 79 -13.29 0.10 1.13
C SER A 79 -13.65 0.00 2.62
N ASP A 80 -13.78 1.16 3.27
CA ASP A 80 -14.33 1.29 4.64
C ASP A 80 -15.84 0.96 4.69
N GLY A 81 -16.56 1.12 3.58
CA GLY A 81 -17.97 0.72 3.45
C GLY A 81 -18.18 -0.76 3.11
N GLY A 82 -17.13 -1.57 3.10
CA GLY A 82 -17.15 -2.94 2.60
C GLY A 82 -16.98 -3.02 1.08
N GLY A 83 -16.37 -4.07 0.63
CA GLY A 83 -16.10 -4.32 -0.77
C GLY A 83 -14.64 -4.17 -1.16
N ILE A 84 -14.25 -4.96 -2.14
CA ILE A 84 -12.89 -5.06 -2.66
C ILE A 84 -12.96 -4.96 -4.17
N GLY A 85 -12.23 -4.00 -4.75
CA GLY A 85 -12.08 -3.83 -6.19
C GLY A 85 -10.79 -4.47 -6.69
N ARG A 86 -10.86 -5.06 -7.89
CA ARG A 86 -9.72 -5.64 -8.58
C ARG A 86 -9.58 -5.05 -9.98
N PHE A 87 -8.37 -4.61 -10.33
CA PHE A 87 -7.98 -4.17 -11.67
C PHE A 87 -7.04 -5.20 -12.31
N ASP A 88 -7.40 -5.72 -13.45
CA ASP A 88 -6.65 -6.75 -14.17
C ASP A 88 -5.67 -6.20 -15.22
N GLY A 89 -5.45 -4.89 -15.22
CA GLY A 89 -4.66 -4.17 -16.22
C GLY A 89 -5.51 -3.50 -17.29
N THR A 90 -6.78 -3.87 -17.44
CA THR A 90 -7.73 -3.33 -18.42
C THR A 90 -9.01 -2.82 -17.78
N THR A 91 -9.61 -3.59 -16.88
CA THR A 91 -10.93 -3.29 -16.31
C THR A 91 -10.91 -3.40 -14.79
N TRP A 92 -11.71 -2.52 -14.15
CA TRP A 92 -12.04 -2.62 -12.73
C TRP A 92 -13.28 -3.51 -12.53
N ARG A 93 -13.23 -4.39 -11.54
CA ARG A 93 -14.33 -5.25 -11.13
C ARG A 93 -14.47 -5.26 -9.62
N LEU A 94 -15.69 -5.36 -9.12
CA LEU A 94 -15.94 -5.69 -7.72
C LEU A 94 -15.60 -7.17 -7.53
N ALA A 95 -14.55 -7.44 -6.73
CA ALA A 95 -14.07 -8.80 -6.52
C ALA A 95 -14.83 -9.50 -5.40
N ASP A 96 -15.16 -8.77 -4.34
CA ASP A 96 -15.97 -9.25 -3.23
C ASP A 96 -16.79 -8.10 -2.65
N PRO A 97 -18.10 -8.20 -2.61
CA PRO A 97 -18.98 -7.24 -1.97
C PRO A 97 -19.14 -7.53 -0.47
N THR A 98 -18.04 -7.82 0.25
CA THR A 98 -18.13 -8.02 1.70
C THR A 98 -18.72 -6.78 2.34
N LEU A 99 -19.59 -6.95 3.32
CA LEU A 99 -20.18 -5.85 4.08
C LEU A 99 -19.28 -5.40 5.25
N HIS A 100 -18.02 -5.81 5.26
CA HIS A 100 -17.10 -5.54 6.35
C HIS A 100 -16.18 -4.37 5.99
N SER A 101 -16.11 -3.38 6.87
CA SER A 101 -15.15 -2.29 6.77
C SER A 101 -13.71 -2.80 6.71
N LEU A 102 -12.93 -2.26 5.77
CA LEU A 102 -11.51 -2.56 5.59
C LEU A 102 -10.75 -1.24 5.52
N VAL A 103 -9.67 -1.12 6.28
CA VAL A 103 -8.92 0.15 6.43
C VAL A 103 -7.45 0.04 6.04
N GLY A 104 -6.92 -1.16 5.90
CA GLY A 104 -5.55 -1.42 5.48
C GLY A 104 -5.46 -2.60 4.53
N ALA A 105 -4.48 -2.59 3.64
CA ALA A 105 -4.20 -3.70 2.74
C ALA A 105 -2.72 -3.77 2.37
N VAL A 106 -2.21 -4.99 2.25
CA VAL A 106 -0.89 -5.30 1.67
C VAL A 106 -1.00 -6.50 0.74
N CYS A 107 -0.15 -6.55 -0.25
CA CYS A 107 -0.09 -7.65 -1.21
C CYS A 107 1.32 -8.24 -1.26
N GLU A 108 1.39 -9.55 -1.47
CA GLU A 108 2.63 -10.23 -1.82
C GLU A 108 2.32 -11.37 -2.79
N SER A 109 3.04 -11.40 -3.92
CA SER A 109 2.79 -12.36 -5.00
C SER A 109 1.29 -12.36 -5.40
N ASP A 110 0.59 -13.48 -5.19
CA ASP A 110 -0.83 -13.64 -5.51
C ASP A 110 -1.76 -13.44 -4.29
N VAL A 111 -1.22 -13.04 -3.15
CA VAL A 111 -1.99 -12.93 -1.90
C VAL A 111 -2.26 -11.47 -1.56
N VAL A 112 -3.53 -11.17 -1.27
CA VAL A 112 -3.97 -9.90 -0.68
C VAL A 112 -4.34 -10.16 0.77
N LEU A 113 -3.81 -9.35 1.66
CA LEU A 113 -4.18 -9.35 3.06
C LEU A 113 -4.76 -7.98 3.40
N ALA A 114 -6.03 -7.95 3.79
CA ALA A 114 -6.74 -6.74 4.17
C ALA A 114 -7.20 -6.81 5.62
N ILE A 115 -7.16 -5.68 6.30
CA ILE A 115 -7.47 -5.57 7.73
C ILE A 115 -8.56 -4.53 7.99
N GLY A 116 -9.24 -4.66 9.13
CA GLY A 116 -10.29 -3.75 9.52
C GLY A 116 -10.61 -3.77 11.02
N PRO A 117 -11.72 -3.11 11.39
CA PRO A 117 -12.20 -3.07 12.79
C PRO A 117 -12.49 -4.45 13.36
N ALA A 118 -12.55 -4.53 14.69
CA ALA A 118 -12.83 -5.74 15.47
C ALA A 118 -11.86 -6.90 15.15
N GLY A 119 -10.61 -6.60 14.85
CA GLY A 119 -9.58 -7.61 14.57
C GLY A 119 -9.76 -8.36 13.25
N ARG A 120 -10.54 -7.79 12.31
CA ARG A 120 -10.82 -8.42 11.03
C ARG A 120 -9.56 -8.52 10.18
N VAL A 121 -9.28 -9.73 9.67
CA VAL A 121 -8.25 -10.00 8.67
C VAL A 121 -8.85 -10.83 7.55
N LEU A 122 -8.80 -10.33 6.33
CA LEU A 122 -9.15 -11.07 5.12
C LEU A 122 -7.89 -11.45 4.37
N THR A 123 -7.80 -12.72 4.01
CA THR A 123 -6.75 -13.24 3.13
C THR A 123 -7.41 -13.70 1.83
N ILE A 124 -6.99 -13.13 0.71
CA ILE A 124 -7.47 -13.46 -0.62
C ILE A 124 -6.30 -14.04 -1.40
N ASP A 125 -6.46 -15.24 -1.92
CA ASP A 125 -5.51 -15.84 -2.86
C ASP A 125 -6.06 -15.60 -4.29
N ASP A 126 -5.42 -14.72 -5.04
CA ASP A 126 -5.87 -14.33 -6.39
C ASP A 126 -5.73 -15.46 -7.40
N ARG A 127 -4.85 -16.43 -7.16
CA ARG A 127 -4.66 -17.58 -8.04
C ARG A 127 -5.78 -18.62 -7.87
N THR A 128 -6.11 -18.96 -6.62
CA THR A 128 -7.14 -19.97 -6.30
C THR A 128 -8.55 -19.36 -6.19
N LYS A 129 -8.64 -18.03 -6.14
CA LYS A 129 -9.88 -17.26 -5.89
C LYS A 129 -10.52 -17.59 -4.55
N SER A 130 -9.74 -18.05 -3.59
CA SER A 130 -10.22 -18.34 -2.25
C SER A 130 -10.14 -17.10 -1.36
N ILE A 131 -11.14 -16.94 -0.50
CA ILE A 131 -11.20 -15.89 0.52
C ILE A 131 -11.32 -16.54 1.87
N ARG A 132 -10.45 -16.16 2.80
CA ARG A 132 -10.50 -16.57 4.20
C ARG A 132 -10.61 -15.34 5.07
N ALA A 133 -11.48 -15.39 6.08
CA ALA A 133 -11.60 -14.38 7.11
C ALA A 133 -11.15 -14.95 8.47
N ASP A 134 -10.35 -14.18 9.17
CA ASP A 134 -9.99 -14.42 10.58
C ASP A 134 -10.46 -13.21 11.40
N ASP A 135 -11.02 -13.46 12.57
CA ASP A 135 -11.35 -12.45 13.56
C ASP A 135 -10.41 -12.59 14.76
N LEU A 136 -9.52 -11.62 14.97
CA LEU A 136 -8.48 -11.70 15.99
C LEU A 136 -8.93 -11.18 17.36
N GLY A 137 -10.18 -10.73 17.47
CA GLY A 137 -10.75 -10.29 18.72
C GLY A 137 -11.24 -8.85 18.70
N ILE A 138 -11.11 -8.13 19.83
CA ILE A 138 -11.82 -6.88 20.14
C ILE A 138 -11.10 -5.61 19.69
N VAL A 139 -9.87 -5.68 19.20
CA VAL A 139 -9.08 -4.50 18.83
C VAL A 139 -9.30 -4.11 17.37
N ASP A 140 -9.38 -2.82 17.09
CA ASP A 140 -9.40 -2.32 15.72
C ASP A 140 -7.99 -2.36 15.14
N LEU A 141 -7.85 -2.89 13.93
CA LEU A 141 -6.58 -2.96 13.21
C LEU A 141 -6.51 -1.81 12.22
N PHE A 142 -5.37 -1.08 12.21
CA PHE A 142 -5.18 0.10 11.37
C PHE A 142 -4.02 -0.05 10.39
N GLY A 143 -2.95 -0.73 10.77
CA GLY A 143 -1.76 -0.91 9.95
C GLY A 143 -1.35 -2.36 9.78
N VAL A 144 -0.83 -2.72 8.61
CA VAL A 144 -0.37 -4.06 8.28
C VAL A 144 0.90 -4.01 7.47
N SER A 145 1.82 -4.94 7.74
CA SER A 145 3.07 -5.11 6.99
C SER A 145 3.42 -6.59 6.85
N ILE A 146 3.81 -7.00 5.66
CA ILE A 146 4.35 -8.32 5.42
C ILE A 146 5.83 -8.33 5.81
N LEU A 147 6.26 -9.40 6.46
CA LEU A 147 7.63 -9.69 6.87
C LEU A 147 8.11 -10.94 6.13
N PRO A 148 9.43 -11.14 5.97
CA PRO A 148 9.96 -12.38 5.39
C PRO A 148 9.52 -13.66 6.12
N ASP A 149 9.11 -13.54 7.38
CA ASP A 149 8.77 -14.65 8.27
C ASP A 149 7.36 -14.52 8.88
N GLY A 150 6.46 -13.77 8.25
CA GLY A 150 5.06 -13.63 8.67
C GLY A 150 4.45 -12.29 8.38
N VAL A 151 3.45 -11.91 9.17
CA VAL A 151 2.72 -10.65 9.05
C VAL A 151 2.70 -9.94 10.39
N LEU A 152 2.84 -8.63 10.35
CA LEU A 152 2.72 -7.75 11.51
C LEU A 152 1.51 -6.82 11.31
N VAL A 153 0.63 -6.75 12.29
CA VAL A 153 -0.48 -5.81 12.32
C VAL A 153 -0.44 -4.96 13.58
N VAL A 154 -0.89 -3.72 13.45
CA VAL A 154 -0.99 -2.77 14.57
C VAL A 154 -2.38 -2.17 14.61
N GLY A 155 -2.80 -1.68 15.79
CA GLY A 155 -4.16 -1.19 15.98
C GLY A 155 -4.36 -0.35 17.22
N SER A 156 -5.61 -0.33 17.69
CA SER A 156 -6.03 0.42 18.86
C SER A 156 -5.37 -0.11 20.14
N GLU A 157 -5.27 0.78 21.14
CA GLU A 157 -4.76 0.45 22.48
C GLU A 157 -3.37 -0.20 22.47
N GLY A 158 -2.50 0.24 21.55
CA GLY A 158 -1.15 -0.29 21.40
C GLY A 158 -1.08 -1.74 20.91
N ALA A 159 -2.14 -2.26 20.31
CA ALA A 159 -2.17 -3.62 19.81
C ALA A 159 -1.11 -3.83 18.74
N VAL A 160 -0.27 -4.84 18.95
CA VAL A 160 0.66 -5.37 17.95
C VAL A 160 0.51 -6.87 17.94
N LEU A 161 0.09 -7.42 16.81
CA LEU A 161 -0.08 -8.85 16.61
C LEU A 161 0.83 -9.32 15.48
N ARG A 162 1.37 -10.50 15.62
CA ARG A 162 2.21 -11.15 14.61
C ARG A 162 1.63 -12.49 14.21
N GLN A 163 1.54 -12.73 12.92
CA GLN A 163 1.24 -14.04 12.37
C GLN A 163 2.54 -14.80 12.13
N THR A 164 2.56 -16.03 12.60
CA THR A 164 3.64 -17.00 12.40
C THR A 164 3.04 -18.32 11.94
N SER A 165 3.86 -19.37 11.76
CA SER A 165 3.38 -20.72 11.47
C SER A 165 2.47 -21.31 12.57
N SER A 166 2.53 -20.78 13.78
CA SER A 166 1.66 -21.16 14.92
C SER A 166 0.39 -20.31 15.04
N GLY A 167 0.12 -19.39 14.09
CA GLY A 167 -1.03 -18.50 14.08
C GLY A 167 -0.70 -17.10 14.60
N TRP A 168 -1.76 -16.32 14.89
CA TRP A 168 -1.65 -14.96 15.38
C TRP A 168 -1.30 -14.93 16.88
N GLN A 169 -0.33 -14.10 17.24
CA GLN A 169 0.15 -13.96 18.62
C GLN A 169 0.32 -12.46 18.96
N PRO A 170 0.01 -12.04 20.21
CA PRO A 170 0.42 -10.72 20.70
C PRO A 170 1.95 -10.58 20.63
N TYR A 171 2.41 -9.45 20.08
CA TYR A 171 3.85 -9.23 19.82
C TYR A 171 4.41 -7.97 20.52
N ALA A 172 3.60 -7.23 21.24
CA ALA A 172 4.01 -6.13 22.09
C ALA A 172 3.27 -6.14 23.42
N ARG A 173 3.87 -5.48 24.43
CA ARG A 173 3.23 -5.16 25.71
C ARG A 173 3.65 -3.76 26.13
N GLY A 174 2.75 -3.03 26.78
CA GLY A 174 3.02 -1.70 27.33
C GLY A 174 3.12 -0.62 26.26
N LEU A 175 2.48 -0.82 25.12
CA LEU A 175 2.16 0.25 24.17
C LEU A 175 0.69 0.57 24.38
N ASP A 176 0.38 1.80 24.82
CA ASP A 176 -0.97 2.18 25.23
C ASP A 176 -1.65 3.10 24.22
N GLU A 177 -0.93 3.52 23.18
CA GLU A 177 -1.39 4.48 22.18
C GLU A 177 -1.87 3.75 20.90
N ASP A 178 -2.90 4.29 20.24
CA ASP A 178 -3.33 3.79 18.95
C ASP A 178 -2.20 3.87 17.92
N LEU A 179 -1.94 2.78 17.22
CA LEU A 179 -0.88 2.64 16.21
C LEU A 179 -1.50 2.56 14.82
N PHE A 180 -1.25 3.56 13.97
CA PHE A 180 -1.92 3.69 12.67
C PHE A 180 -1.16 3.12 11.49
N ALA A 181 0.17 3.12 11.54
CA ALA A 181 0.98 2.61 10.43
C ALA A 181 2.15 1.78 10.95
N VAL A 182 2.50 0.74 10.22
CA VAL A 182 3.62 -0.14 10.50
C VAL A 182 4.38 -0.48 9.22
N VAL A 183 5.71 -0.48 9.30
CA VAL A 183 6.60 -0.97 8.24
C VAL A 183 7.60 -1.92 8.88
N GLY A 184 7.56 -3.18 8.47
CA GLY A 184 8.44 -4.23 8.95
C GLY A 184 9.54 -4.56 7.96
N PHE A 185 10.71 -4.95 8.48
CA PHE A 185 11.87 -5.40 7.72
C PHE A 185 12.20 -6.86 8.02
N SER A 186 11.96 -7.27 9.25
CA SER A 186 12.14 -8.65 9.72
C SER A 186 11.33 -8.86 11.01
N GLY A 187 11.32 -10.08 11.51
CA GLY A 187 10.68 -10.39 12.78
C GLY A 187 11.26 -9.64 14.00
N THR A 188 12.40 -9.01 13.89
CA THR A 188 13.05 -8.26 14.98
C THR A 188 13.32 -6.81 14.60
N SER A 189 12.76 -6.33 13.50
CA SER A 189 13.00 -4.98 13.01
C SER A 189 11.78 -4.42 12.28
N ALA A 190 11.18 -3.39 12.84
CA ALA A 190 10.01 -2.69 12.29
C ALA A 190 9.93 -1.26 12.86
N TRP A 191 9.16 -0.41 12.20
CA TRP A 191 8.70 0.87 12.72
C TRP A 191 7.19 0.89 12.84
N THR A 192 6.67 1.57 13.86
CA THR A 192 5.26 1.95 13.95
C THR A 192 5.12 3.38 14.45
N VAL A 193 4.03 4.03 14.06
CA VAL A 193 3.67 5.39 14.48
C VAL A 193 2.19 5.46 14.84
N GLY A 194 1.80 6.43 15.66
CA GLY A 194 0.43 6.47 16.17
C GLY A 194 -0.04 7.81 16.72
N SER A 195 -1.07 7.74 17.56
CA SER A 195 -1.66 8.87 18.28
C SER A 195 -0.64 9.56 19.17
N ASN A 196 -0.91 10.81 19.55
CA ASN A 196 -0.04 11.63 20.39
C ASN A 196 1.41 11.75 19.89
N GLY A 197 1.63 11.56 18.57
CA GLY A 197 2.95 11.64 17.95
C GLY A 197 3.91 10.51 18.33
N VAL A 198 3.39 9.38 18.82
CA VAL A 198 4.27 8.25 19.18
C VAL A 198 4.95 7.63 17.98
N SER A 199 6.16 7.18 18.20
CA SER A 199 6.93 6.38 17.25
C SER A 199 7.71 5.32 18.02
N PHE A 200 7.57 4.07 17.60
CA PHE A 200 8.31 2.95 18.17
C PHE A 200 9.08 2.22 17.08
N ARG A 201 10.25 1.74 17.43
CA ARG A 201 11.05 0.84 16.60
C ARG A 201 11.23 -0.49 17.31
N LEU A 202 10.95 -1.56 16.59
CA LEU A 202 11.27 -2.90 17.04
C LEU A 202 12.77 -3.15 16.88
N GLU A 203 13.39 -3.55 17.96
CA GLU A 203 14.79 -3.94 18.08
C GLU A 203 14.86 -5.35 18.72
N GLN A 204 16.04 -5.97 18.79
CA GLN A 204 16.18 -7.30 19.39
C GLN A 204 15.66 -7.37 20.84
N ALA A 205 15.75 -6.27 21.58
CA ALA A 205 15.29 -6.16 22.98
C ALA A 205 13.78 -5.86 23.11
N GLY A 206 13.06 -5.67 21.99
CA GLY A 206 11.64 -5.30 21.95
C GLY A 206 11.42 -3.90 21.37
N TRP A 207 10.20 -3.38 21.59
CA TRP A 207 9.80 -2.07 21.07
C TRP A 207 10.42 -0.94 21.90
N ARG A 208 11.07 0.00 21.21
CA ARG A 208 11.69 1.17 21.79
C ARG A 208 11.06 2.43 21.22
N GLN A 209 10.67 3.36 22.10
CA GLN A 209 10.12 4.66 21.72
C GLN A 209 11.22 5.61 21.25
N PHE A 210 10.90 6.39 20.22
CA PHE A 210 11.71 7.48 19.72
C PHE A 210 10.91 8.78 19.75
N ALA A 211 11.47 9.82 20.39
CA ALA A 211 10.81 11.12 20.45
C ALA A 211 10.67 11.75 19.06
N THR A 212 9.47 12.13 18.69
CA THR A 212 9.14 12.76 17.41
C THR A 212 9.16 14.29 17.46
N GLY A 213 8.99 14.85 18.65
CA GLY A 213 8.90 16.30 18.86
C GLY A 213 7.54 16.90 18.51
N THR A 214 6.52 16.07 18.28
CA THR A 214 5.13 16.48 18.02
C THR A 214 4.16 15.67 18.86
N THR A 215 2.97 16.23 19.11
CA THR A 215 1.83 15.53 19.67
C THR A 215 0.74 15.27 18.63
N ALA A 216 0.94 15.69 17.38
CA ALA A 216 0.00 15.40 16.30
C ALA A 216 -0.03 13.90 16.03
N THR A 217 -1.21 13.37 15.72
CA THR A 217 -1.38 11.98 15.31
C THR A 217 -0.58 11.70 14.03
N LEU A 218 0.28 10.70 14.06
CA LEU A 218 1.02 10.22 12.90
C LEU A 218 0.24 9.07 12.26
N ARG A 219 -0.21 9.27 11.02
CA ARG A 219 -1.10 8.33 10.31
C ARG A 219 -0.41 7.52 9.23
N ALA A 220 0.70 8.04 8.72
CA ALA A 220 1.40 7.47 7.58
C ALA A 220 2.87 7.24 7.90
N LEU A 221 3.40 6.16 7.38
CA LEU A 221 4.79 5.76 7.56
C LEU A 221 5.31 5.09 6.29
N ALA A 222 6.44 5.56 5.80
CA ALA A 222 7.21 4.89 4.77
C ALA A 222 8.66 4.77 5.23
N ALA A 223 9.23 3.60 5.15
CA ALA A 223 10.61 3.35 5.57
C ALA A 223 11.28 2.35 4.62
N THR A 224 12.55 2.55 4.37
CA THR A 224 13.37 1.64 3.53
C THR A 224 14.32 0.81 4.36
N SER A 225 14.59 1.25 5.56
CA SER A 225 15.46 0.58 6.49
C SER A 225 15.10 1.00 7.93
N PRO A 226 15.61 0.31 8.94
CA PRO A 226 15.46 0.72 10.32
C PRO A 226 16.07 2.11 10.64
N THR A 227 16.90 2.64 9.74
CA THR A 227 17.62 3.90 9.95
C THR A 227 17.13 5.05 9.07
N GLU A 228 16.20 4.79 8.13
CA GLU A 228 15.62 5.81 7.26
C GLU A 228 14.11 5.63 7.15
N ALA A 229 13.36 6.61 7.60
CA ALA A 229 11.90 6.62 7.57
C ALA A 229 11.34 8.03 7.37
N VAL A 230 10.13 8.11 6.83
CA VAL A 230 9.31 9.31 6.74
C VAL A 230 7.97 9.00 7.41
N ALA A 231 7.55 9.83 8.34
CA ALA A 231 6.23 9.77 8.97
C ALA A 231 5.45 11.04 8.67
N ALA A 232 4.15 10.92 8.52
CA ALA A 232 3.28 12.05 8.25
C ALA A 232 1.95 11.92 9.00
N GLY A 233 1.28 13.05 9.27
CA GLY A 233 0.08 13.01 10.08
C GLY A 233 -0.75 14.27 10.04
N ASP A 234 -1.55 14.45 11.08
CA ASP A 234 -2.53 15.51 11.21
C ASP A 234 -1.87 16.90 11.15
N GLY A 235 -2.61 17.88 10.61
CA GLY A 235 -2.15 19.26 10.50
C GLY A 235 -0.95 19.47 9.57
N GLY A 236 -0.70 18.53 8.62
CA GLY A 236 0.42 18.62 7.68
C GLY A 236 1.78 18.25 8.28
N VAL A 237 1.80 17.65 9.48
CA VAL A 237 3.04 17.19 10.10
C VAL A 237 3.75 16.20 9.18
N LEU A 238 5.02 16.48 8.92
CA LEU A 238 5.90 15.64 8.12
C LEU A 238 7.24 15.52 8.84
N LEU A 239 7.69 14.31 9.08
CA LEU A 239 8.91 14.00 9.83
C LEU A 239 9.81 13.09 9.02
N ARG A 240 11.11 13.27 9.11
CA ARG A 240 12.12 12.37 8.57
C ARG A 240 13.00 11.82 9.70
N PHE A 241 13.27 10.53 9.66
CA PHE A 241 14.22 9.87 10.55
C PHE A 241 15.56 9.64 9.85
N ASP A 242 16.63 10.13 10.48
CA ASP A 242 18.03 9.94 10.07
C ASP A 242 18.94 9.72 11.28
N GLY A 243 18.52 8.85 12.22
CA GLY A 243 19.08 8.66 13.55
C GLY A 243 18.26 9.32 14.64
N ARG A 244 17.48 10.34 14.32
CA ARG A 244 16.43 10.95 15.11
C ARG A 244 15.34 11.51 14.21
N TRP A 245 14.13 11.67 14.72
CA TRP A 245 13.07 12.36 13.99
C TRP A 245 13.38 13.87 13.88
N ARG A 246 13.19 14.40 12.69
CA ARG A 246 13.33 15.83 12.38
C ARG A 246 12.09 16.30 11.60
N PRO A 247 11.51 17.46 11.95
CA PRO A 247 10.44 18.03 11.17
C PRO A 247 10.95 18.47 9.78
N LEU A 248 10.10 18.26 8.79
CA LEU A 248 10.22 18.81 7.45
C LEU A 248 9.07 19.79 7.23
N ASP A 249 9.32 20.89 6.53
CA ASP A 249 8.27 21.82 6.14
C ASP A 249 7.48 21.24 4.95
N SER A 250 6.30 20.73 5.22
CA SER A 250 5.42 20.16 4.20
C SER A 250 4.77 21.20 3.29
N GLY A 251 4.75 22.48 3.72
CA GLY A 251 4.06 23.58 3.03
C GLY A 251 2.52 23.45 3.03
N VAL A 252 1.96 22.53 3.84
CA VAL A 252 0.50 22.31 3.93
C VAL A 252 0.05 22.18 5.38
N THR A 253 -1.24 22.46 5.61
CA THR A 253 -1.89 22.28 6.92
C THR A 253 -2.95 21.19 6.90
N SER A 254 -3.19 20.59 5.72
CA SER A 254 -4.12 19.46 5.57
C SER A 254 -3.53 18.19 6.19
N ASP A 255 -4.40 17.33 6.70
CA ASP A 255 -3.99 16.03 7.23
C ASP A 255 -3.35 15.18 6.13
N LEU A 256 -2.19 14.62 6.45
CA LEU A 256 -1.45 13.68 5.63
C LEU A 256 -1.76 12.26 6.10
N ARG A 257 -2.29 11.41 5.20
CA ARG A 257 -2.95 10.16 5.59
C ARG A 257 -2.25 8.90 5.14
N ALA A 258 -1.46 8.96 4.07
CA ALA A 258 -0.81 7.80 3.51
C ALA A 258 0.57 8.14 2.98
N ALA A 259 1.48 7.18 3.04
CA ALA A 259 2.82 7.31 2.50
C ALA A 259 3.27 6.02 1.82
N ALA A 260 3.93 6.14 0.66
CA ALA A 260 4.55 5.03 -0.02
C ALA A 260 5.86 5.45 -0.69
N ARG A 261 6.76 4.51 -0.88
CA ARG A 261 8.02 4.76 -1.57
C ARG A 261 8.04 4.16 -2.97
N VAL A 262 8.47 4.96 -3.93
CA VAL A 262 8.75 4.53 -5.31
C VAL A 262 10.17 4.97 -5.67
N GLY A 263 11.08 4.03 -5.82
CA GLY A 263 12.50 4.33 -6.03
C GLY A 263 13.07 5.21 -4.90
N PRO A 264 13.74 6.33 -5.22
CA PRO A 264 14.33 7.22 -4.21
C PRO A 264 13.32 8.21 -3.60
N VAL A 265 12.05 8.21 -4.05
CA VAL A 265 11.04 9.19 -3.67
C VAL A 265 10.04 8.58 -2.69
N THR A 266 9.82 9.24 -1.56
CA THR A 266 8.67 8.97 -0.70
C THR A 266 7.53 9.89 -1.12
N TYR A 267 6.40 9.33 -1.50
CA TYR A 267 5.18 10.08 -1.76
C TYR A 267 4.31 10.07 -0.51
N VAL A 268 3.72 11.23 -0.22
CA VAL A 268 2.81 11.41 0.92
C VAL A 268 1.53 12.03 0.41
N ALA A 269 0.41 11.39 0.72
CA ALA A 269 -0.92 11.78 0.25
C ALA A 269 -1.81 12.24 1.42
N GLY A 270 -2.71 13.17 1.17
CA GLY A 270 -3.57 13.73 2.21
C GLY A 270 -4.84 14.41 1.71
N ASP A 271 -5.53 15.06 2.65
CA ASP A 271 -6.78 15.75 2.40
C ASP A 271 -6.60 16.94 1.44
N GLY A 272 -7.68 17.31 0.72
CA GLY A 272 -7.65 18.40 -0.24
C GLY A 272 -6.85 18.12 -1.52
N GLY A 273 -6.65 16.84 -1.87
CA GLY A 273 -5.90 16.43 -3.05
C GLY A 273 -4.39 16.65 -2.91
N VAL A 274 -3.89 16.74 -1.68
CA VAL A 274 -2.47 16.94 -1.43
C VAL A 274 -1.69 15.66 -1.77
N LEU A 275 -0.71 15.79 -2.67
CA LEU A 275 0.31 14.79 -2.94
C LEU A 275 1.68 15.46 -2.91
N LEU A 276 2.54 15.01 -2.03
CA LEU A 276 3.91 15.49 -1.86
C LEU A 276 4.90 14.42 -2.32
N ALA A 277 5.93 14.83 -3.05
CA ALA A 277 7.10 14.01 -3.37
C ALA A 277 8.28 14.47 -2.52
N VAL A 278 8.77 13.60 -1.64
CA VAL A 278 9.82 13.85 -0.66
C VAL A 278 11.11 13.15 -1.10
N ARG A 279 12.17 13.93 -1.32
CA ARG A 279 13.52 13.45 -1.64
C ARG A 279 14.52 14.05 -0.65
N GLY A 280 14.87 13.29 0.37
CA GLY A 280 15.67 13.85 1.47
C GLY A 280 14.94 14.99 2.16
N ASN A 281 15.44 16.22 2.04
CA ASN A 281 14.79 17.43 2.55
C ASN A 281 14.07 18.24 1.47
N ASP A 282 14.16 17.81 0.20
CA ASP A 282 13.42 18.45 -0.91
C ASP A 282 12.00 17.90 -0.97
N ILE A 283 11.03 18.81 -0.94
CA ILE A 283 9.60 18.49 -0.96
C ILE A 283 8.96 19.24 -2.12
N GLN A 284 8.31 18.50 -3.00
CA GLN A 284 7.62 19.04 -4.16
C GLN A 284 6.17 18.61 -4.14
N ARG A 285 5.25 19.54 -4.37
CA ARG A 285 3.84 19.22 -4.57
C ARG A 285 3.65 18.63 -5.97
N VAL A 286 2.95 17.51 -6.04
CA VAL A 286 2.52 16.89 -7.30
C VAL A 286 1.05 17.23 -7.51
N ASP A 287 0.74 17.87 -8.65
CA ASP A 287 -0.63 18.24 -8.98
C ASP A 287 -1.34 17.06 -9.65
N LEU A 288 -2.45 16.63 -9.05
CA LEU A 288 -3.36 15.61 -9.60
C LEU A 288 -4.62 16.24 -10.20
N ALA A 289 -4.69 17.57 -10.27
CA ALA A 289 -5.88 18.34 -10.69
C ALA A 289 -7.16 17.88 -9.95
N THR A 290 -7.06 17.71 -8.64
CA THR A 290 -8.16 17.26 -7.79
C THR A 290 -8.10 17.88 -6.40
N THR A 291 -9.27 18.03 -5.77
CA THR A 291 -9.42 18.35 -4.34
C THR A 291 -9.96 17.17 -3.55
N CYS A 292 -10.11 16.01 -4.21
CA CYS A 292 -10.54 14.77 -3.56
C CYS A 292 -9.60 14.40 -2.40
N PRO A 293 -10.10 14.09 -1.22
CA PRO A 293 -9.26 13.58 -0.14
C PRO A 293 -8.55 12.30 -0.57
N LEU A 294 -7.22 12.31 -0.57
CA LEU A 294 -6.40 11.16 -0.88
C LEU A 294 -6.24 10.30 0.38
N ARG A 295 -6.72 9.07 0.32
CA ARG A 295 -6.82 8.16 1.47
C ARG A 295 -5.71 7.14 1.54
N GLY A 296 -5.28 6.65 0.37
CA GLY A 296 -4.29 5.58 0.25
C GLY A 296 -3.32 5.83 -0.88
N ILE A 297 -2.14 5.26 -0.73
CA ILE A 297 -1.07 5.32 -1.73
C ILE A 297 -0.22 4.05 -1.63
N PHE A 298 0.13 3.48 -2.76
CA PHE A 298 0.98 2.28 -2.82
C PHE A 298 1.74 2.22 -4.14
N ALA A 299 2.74 1.36 -4.20
CA ALA A 299 3.58 1.16 -5.38
C ALA A 299 3.29 -0.18 -6.07
N LYS A 300 3.41 -0.21 -7.40
CA LYS A 300 3.58 -1.43 -8.19
C LYS A 300 4.77 -1.25 -9.13
N GLY A 301 5.91 -1.82 -8.79
CA GLY A 301 7.16 -1.55 -9.49
C GLY A 301 7.53 -0.06 -9.40
N THR A 302 7.59 0.61 -10.55
CA THR A 302 7.86 2.05 -10.65
C THR A 302 6.59 2.91 -10.69
N ASP A 303 5.42 2.28 -10.71
CA ASP A 303 4.15 2.99 -10.76
C ASP A 303 3.68 3.39 -9.37
N LEU A 304 3.20 4.61 -9.26
CA LEU A 304 2.54 5.12 -8.08
C LEU A 304 1.03 5.03 -8.28
N TRP A 305 0.36 4.36 -7.35
CA TRP A 305 -1.09 4.27 -7.30
C TRP A 305 -1.62 5.08 -6.12
N ILE A 306 -2.63 5.89 -6.37
CA ILE A 306 -3.24 6.78 -5.39
C ILE A 306 -4.74 6.49 -5.35
N VAL A 307 -5.30 6.42 -4.16
CA VAL A 307 -6.72 6.18 -3.90
C VAL A 307 -7.29 7.39 -3.19
N GLY A 308 -8.38 7.91 -3.69
CA GLY A 308 -9.11 9.02 -3.06
C GLY A 308 -10.59 8.74 -3.00
N SER A 309 -11.25 9.25 -1.95
CA SER A 309 -12.70 9.12 -1.80
C SER A 309 -13.31 10.28 -1.01
N SER A 310 -14.56 10.62 -1.37
CA SER A 310 -15.39 11.58 -0.65
C SER A 310 -16.82 11.06 -0.61
N GLY A 311 -17.28 10.66 0.56
CA GLY A 311 -18.55 9.92 0.71
C GLY A 311 -18.53 8.62 -0.10
N THR A 312 -19.52 8.42 -0.97
CA THR A 312 -19.63 7.24 -1.84
C THR A 312 -18.97 7.41 -3.21
N LYS A 313 -18.24 8.49 -3.43
CA LYS A 313 -17.52 8.72 -4.68
C LYS A 313 -16.04 8.46 -4.47
N ALA A 314 -15.42 7.70 -5.38
CA ALA A 314 -14.01 7.40 -5.33
C ALA A 314 -13.33 7.54 -6.68
N ALA A 315 -12.03 7.75 -6.64
CA ALA A 315 -11.18 7.72 -7.81
C ALA A 315 -9.85 7.04 -7.48
N VAL A 316 -9.26 6.44 -8.48
CA VAL A 316 -7.93 5.85 -8.44
C VAL A 316 -7.09 6.50 -9.52
N TRP A 317 -5.90 6.90 -9.17
CA TRP A 317 -4.91 7.43 -10.12
C TRP A 317 -3.73 6.47 -10.19
N ARG A 318 -3.19 6.34 -11.39
CA ARG A 318 -1.90 5.66 -11.63
C ARG A 318 -0.95 6.65 -12.28
N ARG A 319 0.20 6.86 -11.68
CA ARG A 319 1.26 7.67 -12.23
C ARG A 319 2.43 6.80 -12.67
N GLN A 320 2.79 6.89 -13.96
CA GLN A 320 3.94 6.23 -14.59
C GLN A 320 4.84 7.32 -15.20
N GLY A 321 5.91 7.69 -14.51
CA GLY A 321 6.70 8.86 -14.92
C GLY A 321 5.82 10.13 -14.95
N ASP A 322 5.66 10.72 -16.14
CA ASP A 322 4.82 11.92 -16.34
C ASP A 322 3.38 11.58 -16.75
N LYS A 323 3.10 10.33 -17.10
CA LYS A 323 1.75 9.89 -17.47
C LYS A 323 0.89 9.70 -16.22
N LEU A 324 -0.33 10.23 -16.26
CA LEU A 324 -1.34 10.10 -15.23
C LEU A 324 -2.61 9.49 -15.84
N ASP A 325 -2.95 8.29 -15.43
CA ASP A 325 -4.23 7.65 -15.74
C ASP A 325 -5.18 7.85 -14.54
N ARG A 326 -6.49 7.94 -14.78
CA ARG A 326 -7.51 8.11 -13.75
C ARG A 326 -8.74 7.27 -14.04
N TRP A 327 -9.30 6.66 -13.01
CA TRP A 327 -10.57 5.93 -13.01
C TRP A 327 -11.47 6.48 -11.90
N GLY A 328 -12.77 6.56 -12.18
CA GLY A 328 -13.75 7.08 -11.25
C GLY A 328 -13.75 8.61 -11.15
N ALA A 329 -14.61 9.13 -10.31
CA ALA A 329 -14.79 10.57 -10.08
C ALA A 329 -15.03 10.86 -8.60
N CYS A 330 -14.27 11.76 -8.09
CA CYS A 330 -14.37 12.20 -6.70
C CYS A 330 -14.22 13.72 -6.62
#